data_b8fc89479d200c3654ffeecf4fae4b54
#
_entry.id   b8fc89479d200c3654ffeecf4fae4b54
#
_cell.length_a   1.000
_cell.length_b   1.000
_cell.length_c   1.000
_cell.angle_alpha   90.00
_cell.angle_beta   90.00
_cell.angle_gamma   90.00
#
_symmetry.space_group_name_H-M   'P 1'
#
loop_
_entity.id
_entity.type
_entity.pdbx_description
1 polymer ?
#
loop_
_entity_poly.entity_id
_entity_poly.type
_entity_poly.pdbx_seq_one_letter_code
_entity_poly.pdbx_strand_id
1 'polypeptide(L)'
;MDSKFIDAVQSKKLVRVRLALSNELMLDPRGVTFSEMLRYAESNLSSLYQDDDGKIYDNEKSKWSEDFLYDLKNGLDLNFSREKLALYEAVAKFVLREKAKQMEQDDIKEQTKSLSIQKNNYSEPTDSQINKKAIY
;
A
#
# COMPACT_ATOMS: atom_id res chain seq x y z
N MET A 1 -2.77 -2.56 10.40
CA MET A 1 -3.78 -2.80 9.37
C MET A 1 -5.04 -2.02 9.72
N ASP A 2 -5.70 -1.45 8.75
CA ASP A 2 -6.88 -0.63 8.97
C ASP A 2 -8.03 -1.43 9.62
N SER A 3 -8.63 -0.88 10.66
CA SER A 3 -9.72 -1.56 11.39
C SER A 3 -10.95 -1.78 10.51
N LYS A 4 -11.21 -0.88 9.56
CA LYS A 4 -12.35 -1.02 8.64
C LYS A 4 -12.15 -2.21 7.70
N PHE A 5 -10.92 -2.45 7.27
CA PHE A 5 -10.61 -3.61 6.45
C PHE A 5 -10.79 -4.90 7.24
N ILE A 6 -10.30 -4.93 8.47
CA ILE A 6 -10.45 -6.10 9.35
C ILE A 6 -11.94 -6.41 9.56
N ASP A 7 -12.73 -5.37 9.84
CA ASP A 7 -14.18 -5.54 10.02
C ASP A 7 -14.85 -6.10 8.76
N ALA A 8 -14.46 -5.61 7.59
CA ALA A 8 -15.02 -6.09 6.32
C ALA A 8 -14.69 -7.56 6.09
N VAL A 9 -13.46 -7.98 6.40
CA VAL A 9 -13.06 -9.37 6.29
C VAL A 9 -13.85 -10.25 7.27
N GLN A 10 -13.92 -9.85 8.53
CA GLN A 10 -14.62 -10.62 9.55
C GLN A 10 -16.12 -10.70 9.30
N SER A 11 -16.68 -9.67 8.68
CA SER A 11 -18.10 -9.64 8.31
C SER A 11 -18.36 -10.26 6.93
N LYS A 12 -17.33 -10.77 6.28
CA LYS A 12 -17.40 -11.43 4.97
C LYS A 12 -18.02 -10.54 3.89
N LYS A 13 -17.70 -9.26 3.92
CA LYS A 13 -18.14 -8.29 2.92
C LYS A 13 -17.18 -8.32 1.73
N LEU A 14 -17.34 -9.32 0.87
CA LEU A 14 -16.37 -9.64 -0.19
C LEU A 14 -16.11 -8.48 -1.14
N VAL A 15 -17.16 -7.81 -1.61
CA VAL A 15 -17.00 -6.70 -2.55
C VAL A 15 -16.15 -5.59 -1.93
N ARG A 16 -16.42 -5.26 -0.66
CA ARG A 16 -15.67 -4.23 0.06
C ARG A 16 -14.21 -4.63 0.25
N VAL A 17 -13.96 -5.90 0.60
CA VAL A 17 -12.60 -6.42 0.79
C VAL A 17 -11.83 -6.35 -0.52
N ARG A 18 -12.43 -6.81 -1.62
CA ARG A 18 -11.78 -6.81 -2.93
C ARG A 18 -11.44 -5.39 -3.40
N LEU A 19 -12.38 -4.46 -3.20
CA LEU A 19 -12.17 -3.07 -3.58
C LEU A 19 -11.06 -2.43 -2.74
N ALA A 20 -11.02 -2.70 -1.44
CA ALA A 20 -9.97 -2.19 -0.57
C ALA A 20 -8.60 -2.68 -1.01
N LEU A 21 -8.50 -3.94 -1.42
CA LEU A 21 -7.25 -4.52 -1.91
C LEU A 21 -6.78 -3.86 -3.20
N SER A 22 -7.67 -3.71 -4.18
CA SER A 22 -7.28 -3.07 -5.44
C SER A 22 -6.92 -1.60 -5.25
N ASN A 23 -7.64 -0.90 -4.38
CA ASN A 23 -7.34 0.51 -4.09
C ASN A 23 -6.00 0.67 -3.40
N GLU A 24 -5.60 -0.27 -2.54
CA GLU A 24 -4.35 -0.15 -1.78
C GLU A 24 -3.13 -0.09 -2.69
N LEU A 25 -3.10 -0.86 -3.76
CA LEU A 25 -1.98 -0.82 -4.71
C LEU A 25 -1.89 0.50 -5.46
N MET A 26 -3.01 1.20 -5.64
CA MET A 26 -2.99 2.54 -6.23
C MET A 26 -2.47 3.57 -5.24
N LEU A 27 -2.76 3.40 -3.95
CA LEU A 27 -2.31 4.30 -2.90
C LEU A 27 -0.84 4.09 -2.58
N ASP A 28 -0.41 2.84 -2.48
CA ASP A 28 0.98 2.50 -2.16
C ASP A 28 1.45 1.34 -3.03
N PRO A 29 2.00 1.64 -4.21
CA PRO A 29 2.44 0.59 -5.15
C PRO A 29 3.69 -0.17 -4.69
N ARG A 30 4.31 0.19 -3.56
CA ARG A 30 5.38 -0.62 -2.97
C ARG A 30 4.86 -1.99 -2.56
N GLY A 31 3.57 -2.07 -2.17
CA GLY A 31 2.88 -3.34 -1.97
C GLY A 31 3.06 -3.99 -0.62
N VAL A 32 3.72 -3.34 0.35
CA VAL A 32 3.92 -3.92 1.69
C VAL A 32 2.59 -4.06 2.42
N THR A 33 1.83 -2.98 2.51
CA THR A 33 0.51 -2.99 3.16
C THR A 33 -0.46 -3.88 2.38
N PHE A 34 -0.43 -3.80 1.06
CA PHE A 34 -1.25 -4.67 0.21
C PHE A 34 -0.99 -6.14 0.53
N SER A 35 0.28 -6.54 0.65
CA SER A 35 0.63 -7.94 0.93
C SER A 35 0.09 -8.41 2.28
N GLU A 36 0.16 -7.55 3.30
CA GLU A 36 -0.41 -7.88 4.61
C GLU A 36 -1.92 -8.05 4.55
N MET A 37 -2.60 -7.11 3.87
CA MET A 37 -4.05 -7.16 3.70
C MET A 37 -4.46 -8.41 2.94
N LEU A 38 -3.76 -8.72 1.85
CA LEU A 38 -4.07 -9.89 1.03
C LEU A 38 -3.91 -11.19 1.81
N ARG A 39 -2.81 -11.31 2.57
CA ARG A 39 -2.56 -12.50 3.39
C ARG A 39 -3.66 -12.69 4.43
N TYR A 40 -4.07 -11.60 5.08
CA TYR A 40 -5.14 -11.64 6.06
C TYR A 40 -6.47 -12.06 5.42
N ALA A 41 -6.81 -11.48 4.28
CA ALA A 41 -8.04 -11.82 3.56
C ALA A 41 -8.03 -13.29 3.09
N GLU A 42 -6.92 -13.76 2.53
CA GLU A 42 -6.80 -15.14 2.07
C GLU A 42 -6.94 -16.13 3.21
N SER A 43 -6.42 -15.78 4.40
CA SER A 43 -6.48 -16.67 5.56
C SER A 43 -7.89 -16.76 6.15
N ASN A 44 -8.74 -15.80 5.89
CA ASN A 44 -10.05 -15.71 6.55
C ASN A 44 -11.24 -15.84 5.61
N LEU A 45 -11.02 -15.79 4.29
CA LEU A 45 -12.12 -15.79 3.31
C LEU A 45 -11.87 -16.83 2.22
N SER A 46 -12.58 -17.95 2.29
CA SER A 46 -12.46 -19.00 1.30
C SER A 46 -12.99 -18.59 -0.08
N SER A 47 -13.89 -17.61 -0.12
CA SER A 47 -14.52 -17.15 -1.36
C SER A 47 -13.96 -15.81 -1.85
N LEU A 48 -12.75 -15.45 -1.41
CA LEU A 48 -12.14 -14.18 -1.81
C LEU A 48 -12.01 -14.07 -3.32
N TYR A 49 -11.50 -15.13 -3.96
CA TYR A 49 -11.26 -15.13 -5.39
C TYR A 49 -12.44 -15.70 -6.17
N GLN A 50 -12.66 -15.13 -7.34
CA GLN A 50 -13.63 -15.63 -8.32
C GLN A 50 -12.90 -16.36 -9.42
N ASP A 51 -13.61 -17.23 -10.13
CA ASP A 51 -13.06 -17.86 -11.33
C ASP A 51 -12.82 -16.80 -12.40
N ASP A 52 -11.69 -16.91 -13.10
CA ASP A 52 -11.36 -15.91 -14.12
C ASP A 52 -12.37 -15.96 -15.26
N ASP A 53 -12.80 -14.78 -15.71
CA ASP A 53 -13.80 -14.63 -16.77
C ASP A 53 -13.22 -14.83 -18.17
N GLY A 54 -11.90 -15.06 -18.28
CA GLY A 54 -11.25 -15.29 -19.56
C GLY A 54 -10.89 -14.05 -20.35
N LYS A 55 -11.15 -12.86 -19.82
CA LYS A 55 -10.78 -11.64 -20.52
C LYS A 55 -9.26 -11.56 -20.63
N ILE A 56 -8.77 -11.29 -21.83
CA ILE A 56 -7.34 -11.24 -22.12
C ILE A 56 -6.87 -9.79 -22.13
N TYR A 57 -5.74 -9.55 -21.44
CA TYR A 57 -5.09 -8.25 -21.41
C TYR A 57 -3.71 -8.34 -22.03
N ASP A 58 -3.21 -7.23 -22.57
CA ASP A 58 -1.89 -7.18 -23.18
C ASP A 58 -0.83 -7.38 -22.08
N ASN A 59 -0.01 -8.40 -22.26
CA ASN A 59 1.04 -8.75 -21.30
C ASN A 59 2.39 -8.14 -21.67
N GLU A 60 2.42 -7.25 -22.65
CA GLU A 60 3.64 -6.63 -23.12
C GLU A 60 3.96 -5.40 -22.30
N LYS A 61 5.03 -5.49 -21.50
CA LYS A 61 5.39 -4.47 -20.52
C LYS A 61 5.60 -3.09 -21.16
N SER A 62 6.09 -3.05 -22.40
CA SER A 62 6.32 -1.81 -23.12
C SER A 62 5.03 -1.02 -23.39
N LYS A 63 3.89 -1.67 -23.31
CA LYS A 63 2.57 -1.05 -23.55
C LYS A 63 1.83 -0.71 -22.27
N TRP A 64 2.41 -0.99 -21.11
CA TRP A 64 1.78 -0.71 -19.82
C TRP A 64 1.82 0.79 -19.53
N SER A 65 0.65 1.36 -19.28
CA SER A 65 0.44 2.79 -19.03
C SER A 65 -0.55 2.96 -17.88
N GLU A 66 -0.74 4.21 -17.44
CA GLU A 66 -1.75 4.49 -16.43
C GLU A 66 -3.16 4.15 -16.92
N ASP A 67 -3.46 4.44 -18.18
CA ASP A 67 -4.78 4.09 -18.74
C ASP A 67 -4.98 2.58 -18.72
N PHE A 68 -3.97 1.81 -19.08
CA PHE A 68 -4.03 0.35 -19.04
C PHE A 68 -4.23 -0.13 -17.61
N LEU A 69 -3.54 0.48 -16.65
CA LEU A 69 -3.67 0.14 -15.23
C LEU A 69 -5.10 0.36 -14.74
N TYR A 70 -5.71 1.49 -15.10
CA TYR A 70 -7.08 1.79 -14.69
C TYR A 70 -8.07 0.83 -15.33
N ASP A 71 -7.88 0.49 -16.60
CA ASP A 71 -8.72 -0.48 -17.30
C ASP A 71 -8.64 -1.86 -16.63
N LEU A 72 -7.43 -2.27 -16.28
CA LEU A 72 -7.20 -3.54 -15.60
C LEU A 72 -7.82 -3.55 -14.20
N LYS A 73 -7.72 -2.43 -13.49
CA LYS A 73 -8.36 -2.30 -12.17
C LYS A 73 -9.87 -2.44 -12.27
N ASN A 74 -10.48 -1.82 -13.27
CA ASN A 74 -11.92 -1.94 -13.49
C ASN A 74 -12.30 -3.39 -13.77
N GLY A 75 -11.53 -4.09 -14.58
CA GLY A 75 -11.76 -5.51 -14.86
C GLY A 75 -11.61 -6.37 -13.62
N LEU A 76 -10.61 -6.08 -12.79
CA LEU A 76 -10.38 -6.78 -11.53
C LEU A 76 -11.54 -6.56 -10.56
N ASP A 77 -12.02 -5.34 -10.43
CA ASP A 77 -13.12 -5.02 -9.51
C ASP A 77 -14.43 -5.72 -9.94
N LEU A 78 -14.60 -6.01 -11.23
CA LEU A 78 -15.72 -6.77 -11.75
C LEU A 78 -15.52 -8.28 -11.64
N ASN A 79 -14.28 -8.74 -11.73
CA ASN A 79 -13.96 -10.16 -11.67
C ASN A 79 -12.63 -10.35 -10.94
N PHE A 80 -12.72 -10.61 -9.65
CA PHE A 80 -11.54 -10.69 -8.77
C PHE A 80 -10.94 -12.09 -8.85
N SER A 81 -10.24 -12.36 -9.94
CA SER A 81 -9.55 -13.64 -10.14
C SER A 81 -8.09 -13.52 -9.72
N ARG A 82 -7.47 -14.68 -9.41
CA ARG A 82 -6.04 -14.72 -9.07
C ARG A 82 -5.20 -14.22 -10.24
N GLU A 83 -5.57 -14.59 -11.43
CA GLU A 83 -4.86 -14.25 -12.66
C GLU A 83 -4.86 -12.73 -12.88
N LYS A 84 -6.03 -12.10 -12.76
CA LYS A 84 -6.12 -10.64 -12.89
C LYS A 84 -5.39 -9.90 -11.78
N LEU A 85 -5.48 -10.40 -10.55
CA LEU A 85 -4.80 -9.75 -9.42
C LEU A 85 -3.29 -9.78 -9.60
N ALA A 86 -2.74 -10.90 -10.05
CA ALA A 86 -1.30 -11.03 -10.29
C ALA A 86 -0.84 -10.04 -11.36
N LEU A 87 -1.58 -9.95 -12.46
CA LEU A 87 -1.24 -9.00 -13.51
C LEU A 87 -1.38 -7.55 -13.02
N TYR A 88 -2.46 -7.25 -12.32
CA TYR A 88 -2.69 -5.92 -11.76
C TYR A 88 -1.56 -5.50 -10.82
N GLU A 89 -1.11 -6.40 -9.96
CA GLU A 89 0.00 -6.10 -9.05
C GLU A 89 1.27 -5.77 -9.83
N ALA A 90 1.58 -6.56 -10.84
CA ALA A 90 2.78 -6.33 -11.67
C ALA A 90 2.69 -5.02 -12.42
N VAL A 91 1.54 -4.73 -13.01
CA VAL A 91 1.33 -3.50 -13.78
C VAL A 91 1.40 -2.27 -12.87
N ALA A 92 0.74 -2.33 -11.71
CA ALA A 92 0.75 -1.21 -10.76
C ALA A 92 2.18 -0.88 -10.31
N LYS A 93 2.95 -1.90 -9.95
CA LYS A 93 4.34 -1.70 -9.51
C LYS A 93 5.21 -1.11 -10.60
N PHE A 94 4.98 -1.49 -11.84
CA PHE A 94 5.74 -0.96 -12.95
C PHE A 94 5.30 0.47 -13.32
N VAL A 95 4.00 0.67 -13.53
CA VAL A 95 3.46 1.95 -13.99
C VAL A 95 3.64 3.04 -12.93
N LEU A 96 3.50 2.68 -11.66
CA LEU A 96 3.61 3.63 -10.54
C LEU A 96 4.97 3.55 -9.84
N ARG A 97 6.00 3.08 -10.53
CA ARG A 97 7.33 2.92 -9.92
C ARG A 97 7.94 4.22 -9.41
N GLU A 98 7.68 5.34 -10.10
CA GLU A 98 8.19 6.63 -9.65
C GLU A 98 7.49 7.08 -8.37
N LYS A 99 6.19 6.82 -8.27
CA LYS A 99 5.44 7.09 -7.04
C LYS A 99 6.00 6.27 -5.87
N ALA A 100 6.26 4.99 -6.11
CA ALA A 100 6.83 4.10 -5.08
C ALA A 100 8.20 4.61 -4.62
N LYS A 101 9.03 5.04 -5.56
CA LYS A 101 10.36 5.56 -5.28
C LYS A 101 10.27 6.86 -4.46
N GLN A 102 9.34 7.74 -4.82
CA GLN A 102 9.14 8.99 -4.10
C GLN A 102 8.66 8.74 -2.66
N MET A 103 7.74 7.81 -2.48
CA MET A 103 7.26 7.43 -1.15
C MET A 103 8.38 6.90 -0.28
N GLU A 104 9.26 6.08 -0.84
CA GLU A 104 10.40 5.54 -0.12
C GLU A 104 11.36 6.64 0.32
N GLN A 105 11.63 7.60 -0.55
CA GLN A 105 12.48 8.74 -0.23
C GLN A 105 11.86 9.62 0.84
N ASP A 106 10.56 9.84 0.78
CA ASP A 106 9.84 10.64 1.77
C ASP A 106 9.90 9.97 3.15
N ASP A 107 9.76 8.66 3.23
CA ASP A 107 9.85 7.92 4.49
C ASP A 107 11.27 8.04 5.08
N ILE A 108 12.30 7.95 4.25
CA ILE A 108 13.68 8.11 4.70
C ILE A 108 13.92 9.50 5.26
N LYS A 109 13.43 10.54 4.58
CA LYS A 109 13.55 11.93 5.04
C LYS A 109 12.87 12.13 6.39
N GLU A 110 11.70 11.54 6.56
CA GLU A 110 10.92 11.65 7.79
C GLU A 110 11.68 11.02 8.95
N GLN A 111 12.27 9.85 8.75
CA GLN A 111 13.06 9.16 9.77
C GLN A 111 14.29 9.99 10.16
N THR A 112 15.00 10.54 9.19
CA THR A 112 16.18 11.36 9.43
C THR A 112 15.83 12.60 10.24
N LYS A 113 14.72 13.25 9.92
CA LYS A 113 14.24 14.43 10.62
C LYS A 113 13.91 14.11 12.08
N SER A 114 13.24 13.00 12.33
CA SER A 114 12.91 12.56 13.70
C SER A 114 14.16 12.32 14.53
N LEU A 115 15.15 11.66 13.96
CA LEU A 115 16.42 11.40 14.65
C LEU A 115 17.15 12.70 14.99
N SER A 116 17.16 13.67 14.09
CA SER A 116 17.78 14.98 14.33
C SER A 116 17.10 15.73 15.47
N ILE A 117 15.79 15.69 15.56
CA ILE A 117 15.02 16.33 16.62
C ILE A 117 15.35 15.67 17.97
N GLN A 118 15.43 14.35 18.01
CA GLN A 118 15.78 13.63 19.23
C GLN A 118 17.17 13.98 19.73
N LYS A 119 18.14 14.09 18.84
CA LYS A 119 19.52 14.48 19.20
C LYS A 119 19.53 15.89 19.80
N ASN A 120 18.79 16.81 19.23
CA ASN A 120 18.70 18.18 19.72
C ASN A 120 18.10 18.23 21.12
N ASN A 121 17.11 17.41 21.40
CA ASN A 121 16.51 17.31 22.72
C ASN A 121 17.49 16.81 23.77
N TYR A 122 18.36 15.87 23.41
CA TYR A 122 19.38 15.35 24.29
C TYR A 122 20.46 16.37 24.61
N SER A 123 20.74 17.29 23.72
CA SER A 123 21.81 18.25 23.91
C SER A 123 21.43 19.36 24.86
N GLU A 124 20.23 19.39 25.41
CA GLU A 124 19.83 20.46 26.22
C GLU A 124 19.86 20.17 27.70
N PRO A 125 20.21 20.08 28.45
CA PRO A 125 20.02 19.85 29.68
C PRO A 125 20.41 20.78 30.39
N THR A 126 19.97 21.72 30.21
CA THR A 126 20.36 21.82 30.50
C THR A 126 20.10 22.52 30.65
N ASP A 127 20.18 23.60 31.28
CA ASP A 127 20.36 23.80 31.27
C ASP A 127 19.77 24.28 31.33
N SER A 128 19.44 24.56 31.20
CA SER A 128 19.49 24.52 31.21
C SER A 128 18.97 24.78 31.44
N GLN A 129 18.47 24.77 31.47
CA GLN A 129 18.57 24.49 31.72
C GLN A 129 18.45 24.65 31.87
N ILE A 130 18.36 25.21 31.94
CA ILE A 130 18.95 25.15 32.20
C ILE A 130 18.70 25.69 32.27
N ASN A 131 18.32 25.94 32.45
CA ASN A 131 18.85 26.07 32.42
C ASN A 131 18.46 26.56 32.44
N LYS A 132 17.85 26.11 32.03
CA LYS A 132 18.16 26.08 32.11
C LYS A 132 18.10 26.19 32.15
N LYS A 133 17.71 26.39 32.29
CA LYS A 133 18.29 26.16 32.46
C LYS A 133 18.57 26.17 32.41
N ALA A 134 18.06 26.96 32.57
CA ALA A 134 18.97 26.37 32.72
C ALA A 134 19.07 26.43 32.73
N ILE A 135 19.12 26.64 32.71
CA ILE A 135 19.92 26.09 32.77
C ILE A 135 19.80 26.07 32.81
N TYR A 136 18.71 25.90 32.84
CA TYR A 136 19.23 25.25 33.04
C TYR A 136 19.26 25.24 33.25
#